data_870c5c215414b167470b5c651f123524
#
_entry.id   870c5c215414b167470b5c651f123524
#
_cell.length_a   1.000
_cell.length_b   1.000
_cell.length_c   1.000
_cell.angle_alpha   90.00
_cell.angle_beta   90.00
_cell.angle_gamma   90.00
#
_symmetry.space_group_name_H-M   'P 1'
#
loop_
_entity.id
_entity.type
_entity.pdbx_description
1 polymer ?
#
loop_
_entity_poly.entity_id
_entity_poly.type
_entity_poly.pdbx_seq_one_letter_code
_entity_poly.pdbx_strand_id
1 'polypeptide(L)'
;MNKIKLTFWLFCIIGMTAGYAETAIASDMPHLEKRDGMTKLIVDDRPFICIAGELSNTASTDPESTRAVFARLAQANFNTILTTVSWDLIEPEEGKFDFSMIDYQIEAARANHVRLVFLWMASWKNGLSHFTPTWVKADQARFPRVVNGEGKTLEILSPLSKNSRNADARAFAAVMRHIREVDKDHTVIAIQIENEVGTMGTTRDFCPEANTAFAGPVPKELTDYLRKNKDNLLPEFRKIWDAAGNKTSGTWEEVFGKNVQRPANDPPVPNNRTRPQRAADAELFNHTDEIFMAWNYSRYIGYVAEQGKKEYALPMYVNTWIVQPADIGPGDYPSGGPEPLVHDVWRAGGPAIDILAPDIYIPDWAGIIKNFSRNGNPAWNPETSQNANNAWIGFTQLNLLCYSPFGIDGRMNAGPDDPFVRSYGFLNSISGALAEAQGKTNAIKLIELEPGQNPGKIEMGRYIFDFTPAAGARGGFGGGGAASNNPAGTSVADGGFGGMNSGLAFLDKPFLLIINTAPDEYYFATNGSFSFVTFPNNIPNARVAAHATIDRGGFRNGLWVTQRRINGDDVMGRGYDVSAAANNNLPGSQITLGTRRSGRTAADGTTSPQPPSVTRIRLYTYQ
;
A
#
# COMPACT_ATOMS: atom_id res chain seq x y z
N MET A 1 -12.24 93.35 -5.77
CA MET A 1 -12.47 92.19 -6.68
C MET A 1 -11.38 91.17 -6.36
N ASN A 2 -11.65 90.24 -5.41
CA ASN A 2 -10.70 89.27 -4.92
C ASN A 2 -10.93 87.91 -5.64
N LYS A 3 -9.88 87.41 -6.28
CA LYS A 3 -9.85 86.06 -6.85
C LYS A 3 -9.40 85.03 -5.82
N ILE A 4 -10.30 84.14 -5.46
CA ILE A 4 -9.99 82.98 -4.60
C ILE A 4 -9.42 81.88 -5.50
N LYS A 5 -8.19 81.45 -5.21
CA LYS A 5 -7.56 80.26 -5.81
C LYS A 5 -7.92 79.05 -4.96
N LEU A 6 -8.64 78.11 -5.56
CA LEU A 6 -8.93 76.80 -4.96
C LEU A 6 -7.80 75.85 -5.34
N THR A 7 -7.03 75.33 -4.36
CA THR A 7 -5.97 74.35 -4.55
C THR A 7 -6.56 72.98 -4.21
N PHE A 8 -6.68 72.08 -5.21
CA PHE A 8 -7.03 70.69 -5.00
C PHE A 8 -5.82 69.88 -4.61
N TRP A 9 -5.86 69.25 -3.42
CA TRP A 9 -4.90 68.25 -2.96
C TRP A 9 -5.41 66.87 -3.44
N LEU A 10 -4.64 66.21 -4.34
CA LEU A 10 -4.87 64.85 -4.78
C LEU A 10 -4.09 63.92 -3.82
N PHE A 11 -4.79 63.24 -2.94
CA PHE A 11 -4.20 62.17 -2.12
C PHE A 11 -4.08 60.88 -2.96
N CYS A 12 -2.86 60.56 -3.40
CA CYS A 12 -2.55 59.24 -3.93
C CYS A 12 -2.41 58.27 -2.75
N ILE A 13 -3.41 57.40 -2.52
CA ILE A 13 -3.30 56.24 -1.67
C ILE A 13 -2.56 55.16 -2.45
N ILE A 14 -1.27 54.98 -2.22
CA ILE A 14 -0.49 53.84 -2.67
C ILE A 14 -0.84 52.69 -1.74
N GLY A 15 -1.76 51.82 -2.16
CA GLY A 15 -2.01 50.53 -1.51
C GLY A 15 -0.79 49.62 -1.70
N MET A 16 0.08 49.48 -0.72
CA MET A 16 1.05 48.41 -0.62
C MET A 16 0.29 47.10 -0.33
N THR A 17 -0.03 46.36 -1.38
CA THR A 17 -0.32 44.93 -1.22
C THR A 17 1.01 44.23 -0.94
N ALA A 18 1.31 44.00 0.34
CA ALA A 18 2.35 43.07 0.73
C ALA A 18 1.91 41.67 0.26
N GLY A 19 2.37 41.28 -0.92
CA GLY A 19 2.33 39.88 -1.33
C GLY A 19 3.21 39.11 -0.38
N TYR A 20 2.60 38.35 0.52
CA TYR A 20 3.30 37.27 1.19
C TYR A 20 3.67 36.25 0.11
N ALA A 21 4.89 36.32 -0.40
CA ALA A 21 5.51 35.20 -1.06
C ALA A 21 5.66 34.14 0.04
N GLU A 22 4.77 33.16 0.11
CA GLU A 22 5.06 31.89 0.77
C GLU A 22 6.31 31.36 0.07
N THR A 23 7.45 31.48 0.75
CA THR A 23 8.62 30.71 0.40
C THR A 23 8.19 29.26 0.59
N ALA A 24 7.86 28.57 -0.49
CA ALA A 24 7.69 27.14 -0.48
C ALA A 24 9.01 26.56 0.06
N ILE A 25 8.97 26.08 1.31
CA ILE A 25 10.03 25.26 1.86
C ILE A 25 10.06 24.05 0.93
N ALA A 26 11.20 23.80 0.28
CA ALA A 26 11.34 22.60 -0.54
C ALA A 26 11.02 21.39 0.35
N SER A 27 10.03 20.62 -0.03
CA SER A 27 9.65 19.38 0.66
C SER A 27 10.83 18.42 0.62
N ASP A 28 11.08 17.71 1.71
CA ASP A 28 12.07 16.66 1.74
C ASP A 28 11.68 15.55 0.73
N MET A 29 12.71 14.95 0.12
CA MET A 29 12.53 13.84 -0.81
C MET A 29 11.73 12.70 -0.16
N PRO A 30 10.83 12.01 -0.89
CA PRO A 30 10.11 10.86 -0.37
C PRO A 30 11.05 9.82 0.21
N HIS A 31 10.79 9.37 1.44
CA HIS A 31 11.66 8.44 2.15
C HIS A 31 10.91 7.56 3.14
N LEU A 32 11.58 6.54 3.65
CA LEU A 32 11.09 5.70 4.73
C LEU A 32 11.69 6.13 6.06
N GLU A 33 10.84 6.33 7.07
CA GLU A 33 11.24 6.74 8.42
C GLU A 33 10.68 5.78 9.47
N LYS A 34 11.51 5.42 10.46
CA LYS A 34 11.02 4.68 11.64
C LYS A 34 10.36 5.64 12.61
N ARG A 35 9.04 5.50 12.77
CA ARG A 35 8.20 6.35 13.60
C ARG A 35 7.06 5.54 14.22
N ASP A 36 6.71 5.80 15.48
CA ASP A 36 5.60 5.14 16.18
C ASP A 36 5.68 3.60 16.18
N GLY A 37 6.88 3.02 16.24
CA GLY A 37 7.08 1.56 16.29
C GLY A 37 6.98 0.85 14.95
N MET A 38 6.83 1.56 13.82
CA MET A 38 6.81 1.03 12.47
C MET A 38 7.67 1.86 11.51
N THR A 39 7.86 1.37 10.29
CA THR A 39 8.39 2.17 9.19
C THR A 39 7.22 2.84 8.47
N LYS A 40 7.28 4.17 8.29
CA LYS A 40 6.30 4.98 7.54
C LYS A 40 6.90 5.46 6.24
N LEU A 41 6.09 5.59 5.20
CA LEU A 41 6.43 6.34 4.00
C LEU A 41 6.14 7.82 4.26
N ILE A 42 7.13 8.67 4.04
CA ILE A 42 7.01 10.13 4.18
C ILE A 42 6.98 10.76 2.79
N VAL A 43 5.96 11.56 2.53
CA VAL A 43 5.78 12.34 1.29
C VAL A 43 5.32 13.73 1.71
N ASP A 44 5.93 14.78 1.16
CA ASP A 44 5.67 16.17 1.56
C ASP A 44 5.76 16.38 3.08
N ASP A 45 6.80 15.83 3.71
CA ASP A 45 7.11 15.87 5.15
C ASP A 45 6.05 15.25 6.07
N ARG A 46 5.20 14.36 5.54
CA ARG A 46 4.10 13.72 6.27
C ARG A 46 4.00 12.23 6.00
N PRO A 47 3.49 11.46 6.97
CA PRO A 47 3.11 10.08 6.71
C PRO A 47 2.10 9.98 5.57
N PHE A 48 2.36 9.07 4.65
CA PHE A 48 1.55 8.83 3.47
C PHE A 48 1.20 7.35 3.32
N ILE A 49 -0.02 7.05 2.88
CA ILE A 49 -0.45 5.71 2.48
C ILE A 49 -0.91 5.72 1.03
N CYS A 50 -0.45 4.74 0.26
CA CYS A 50 -0.79 4.60 -1.15
C CYS A 50 -2.13 3.87 -1.29
N ILE A 51 -3.20 4.63 -1.54
CA ILE A 51 -4.48 4.10 -2.02
C ILE A 51 -4.33 3.97 -3.52
N ALA A 52 -3.72 2.86 -3.94
CA ALA A 52 -3.11 2.75 -5.24
C ALA A 52 -3.84 1.82 -6.19
N GLY A 53 -3.43 1.84 -7.45
CA GLY A 53 -3.79 0.87 -8.46
C GLY A 53 -2.65 0.68 -9.44
N GLU A 54 -2.37 -0.56 -9.79
CA GLU A 54 -1.38 -0.93 -10.79
C GLU A 54 -2.03 -1.06 -12.15
N LEU A 55 -1.43 -0.41 -13.13
CA LEU A 55 -1.87 -0.52 -14.53
C LEU A 55 -1.45 -1.87 -15.13
N SER A 56 -2.19 -2.33 -16.13
CA SER A 56 -1.72 -3.39 -17.01
C SER A 56 -0.36 -3.00 -17.62
N ASN A 57 0.53 -3.97 -17.78
CA ASN A 57 1.97 -3.74 -18.06
C ASN A 57 2.28 -2.81 -19.24
N THR A 58 1.38 -2.69 -20.21
CA THR A 58 1.54 -1.86 -21.42
C THR A 58 0.53 -0.73 -21.53
N ALA A 59 -0.25 -0.47 -20.49
CA ALA A 59 -1.33 0.53 -20.52
C ALA A 59 -0.83 1.99 -20.61
N SER A 60 0.45 2.21 -20.34
CA SER A 60 1.08 3.53 -20.38
C SER A 60 2.31 3.57 -21.29
N THR A 61 2.23 2.90 -22.45
CA THR A 61 3.30 2.89 -23.47
C THR A 61 3.12 3.96 -24.55
N ASP A 62 2.03 4.73 -24.51
CA ASP A 62 1.78 5.89 -25.36
C ASP A 62 1.18 7.06 -24.58
N PRO A 63 1.40 8.32 -25.03
CA PRO A 63 0.97 9.52 -24.31
C PRO A 63 -0.55 9.67 -24.18
N GLU A 64 -1.32 9.26 -25.19
CA GLU A 64 -2.77 9.46 -25.23
C GLU A 64 -3.46 8.55 -24.23
N SER A 65 -3.15 7.25 -24.26
CA SER A 65 -3.64 6.26 -23.30
C SER A 65 -3.24 6.63 -21.88
N THR A 66 -1.99 7.02 -21.65
CA THR A 66 -1.50 7.44 -20.35
C THR A 66 -2.31 8.58 -19.76
N ARG A 67 -2.55 9.64 -20.53
CA ARG A 67 -3.32 10.80 -20.08
C ARG A 67 -4.76 10.43 -19.73
N ALA A 68 -5.41 9.62 -20.57
CA ALA A 68 -6.79 9.19 -20.35
C ALA A 68 -6.93 8.33 -19.09
N VAL A 69 -6.04 7.34 -18.90
CA VAL A 69 -6.06 6.42 -17.76
C VAL A 69 -5.81 7.19 -16.45
N PHE A 70 -4.80 8.06 -16.39
CA PHE A 70 -4.47 8.78 -15.17
C PHE A 70 -5.59 9.73 -14.73
N ALA A 71 -6.23 10.43 -15.66
CA ALA A 71 -7.39 11.27 -15.36
C ALA A 71 -8.56 10.46 -14.79
N ARG A 72 -8.81 9.26 -15.34
CA ARG A 72 -9.89 8.37 -14.86
C ARG A 72 -9.61 7.82 -13.48
N LEU A 73 -8.38 7.38 -13.20
CA LEU A 73 -8.02 6.85 -11.89
C LEU A 73 -8.07 7.93 -10.81
N ALA A 74 -7.63 9.15 -11.11
CA ALA A 74 -7.78 10.28 -10.20
C ALA A 74 -9.27 10.55 -9.86
N GLN A 75 -10.16 10.50 -10.87
CA GLN A 75 -11.62 10.62 -10.67
C GLN A 75 -12.19 9.45 -9.86
N ALA A 76 -11.60 8.27 -9.96
CA ALA A 76 -11.95 7.09 -9.18
C ALA A 76 -11.30 7.07 -7.77
N ASN A 77 -10.72 8.20 -7.34
CA ASN A 77 -10.16 8.44 -6.02
C ASN A 77 -8.86 7.69 -5.68
N PHE A 78 -8.11 7.26 -6.68
CA PHE A 78 -6.74 6.80 -6.46
C PHE A 78 -5.85 8.00 -6.12
N ASN A 79 -5.00 7.86 -5.09
CA ASN A 79 -3.99 8.88 -4.79
C ASN A 79 -2.60 8.53 -5.34
N THR A 80 -2.43 7.28 -5.77
CA THR A 80 -1.18 6.75 -6.29
C THR A 80 -1.44 5.79 -7.46
N ILE A 81 -0.62 5.86 -8.49
CA ILE A 81 -0.66 4.96 -9.64
C ILE A 81 0.68 4.23 -9.75
N LEU A 82 0.62 2.90 -9.86
CA LEU A 82 1.76 2.06 -10.19
C LEU A 82 1.77 1.85 -11.70
N THR A 83 2.90 2.17 -12.36
CA THR A 83 2.98 2.16 -13.83
C THR A 83 4.37 1.76 -14.30
N THR A 84 4.41 1.07 -15.44
CA THR A 84 5.63 0.47 -15.99
C THR A 84 6.58 1.51 -16.59
N VAL A 85 7.86 1.32 -16.32
CA VAL A 85 9.01 1.89 -17.06
C VAL A 85 9.81 0.70 -17.60
N SER A 86 9.80 0.50 -18.89
CA SER A 86 10.27 -0.71 -19.54
C SER A 86 11.65 -0.47 -20.19
N TRP A 87 12.63 -1.35 -19.90
CA TRP A 87 14.00 -1.17 -20.35
C TRP A 87 14.13 -1.15 -21.89
N ASP A 88 13.37 -1.99 -22.58
CA ASP A 88 13.38 -2.05 -24.05
C ASP A 88 12.89 -0.75 -24.72
N LEU A 89 12.02 0.01 -24.05
CA LEU A 89 11.59 1.33 -24.51
C LEU A 89 12.56 2.43 -24.09
N ILE A 90 13.15 2.31 -22.90
CA ILE A 90 14.11 3.30 -22.38
C ILE A 90 15.46 3.25 -23.12
N GLU A 91 15.96 2.06 -23.45
CA GLU A 91 17.26 1.87 -24.14
C GLU A 91 17.09 0.93 -25.35
N PRO A 92 16.33 1.34 -26.40
CA PRO A 92 16.07 0.51 -27.58
C PRO A 92 17.35 0.12 -28.35
N GLU A 93 18.35 0.99 -28.33
CA GLU A 93 19.72 0.74 -28.82
C GLU A 93 20.69 0.98 -27.67
N GLU A 94 21.75 0.15 -27.57
CA GLU A 94 22.72 0.25 -26.48
C GLU A 94 23.32 1.66 -26.35
N GLY A 95 23.14 2.26 -25.17
CA GLY A 95 23.64 3.61 -24.85
C GLY A 95 22.79 4.75 -25.40
N LYS A 96 21.67 4.47 -26.08
CA LYS A 96 20.73 5.50 -26.54
C LYS A 96 19.44 5.44 -25.73
N PHE A 97 19.21 6.47 -24.93
CA PHE A 97 18.09 6.54 -24.00
C PHE A 97 16.96 7.42 -24.54
N ASP A 98 15.72 6.96 -24.35
CA ASP A 98 14.50 7.72 -24.56
C ASP A 98 13.67 7.77 -23.26
N PHE A 99 13.57 8.95 -22.67
CA PHE A 99 12.83 9.17 -21.43
C PHE A 99 11.47 9.83 -21.66
N SER A 100 11.04 10.00 -22.90
CA SER A 100 9.83 10.75 -23.25
C SER A 100 8.59 10.21 -22.53
N MET A 101 8.45 8.89 -22.39
CA MET A 101 7.33 8.29 -21.67
C MET A 101 7.38 8.54 -20.17
N ILE A 102 8.56 8.62 -19.56
CA ILE A 102 8.70 9.02 -18.14
C ILE A 102 8.17 10.45 -17.95
N ASP A 103 8.56 11.37 -18.83
CA ASP A 103 8.11 12.76 -18.79
C ASP A 103 6.58 12.85 -18.90
N TYR A 104 5.98 12.16 -19.87
CA TYR A 104 4.53 12.11 -20.04
C TYR A 104 3.79 11.54 -18.84
N GLN A 105 4.31 10.48 -18.23
CA GLN A 105 3.71 9.87 -17.05
C GLN A 105 3.78 10.81 -15.84
N ILE A 106 4.91 11.49 -15.62
CA ILE A 106 5.07 12.48 -14.54
C ILE A 106 4.14 13.67 -14.77
N GLU A 107 4.08 14.20 -15.99
CA GLU A 107 3.18 15.32 -16.33
C GLU A 107 1.70 14.94 -16.14
N ALA A 108 1.28 13.76 -16.61
CA ALA A 108 -0.09 13.29 -16.46
C ALA A 108 -0.47 13.08 -14.98
N ALA A 109 0.43 12.53 -14.16
CA ALA A 109 0.21 12.36 -12.73
C ALA A 109 0.09 13.70 -12.00
N ARG A 110 1.00 14.63 -12.30
CA ARG A 110 1.01 15.98 -11.74
C ARG A 110 -0.27 16.76 -12.09
N ALA A 111 -0.70 16.70 -13.36
CA ALA A 111 -1.94 17.33 -13.82
C ALA A 111 -3.20 16.79 -13.11
N ASN A 112 -3.16 15.56 -12.59
CA ASN A 112 -4.26 14.90 -11.91
C ASN A 112 -4.05 14.79 -10.39
N HIS A 113 -3.00 15.39 -9.83
CA HIS A 113 -2.69 15.39 -8.40
C HIS A 113 -2.58 13.98 -7.79
N VAL A 114 -2.03 13.02 -8.54
CA VAL A 114 -1.72 11.68 -8.07
C VAL A 114 -0.21 11.47 -7.97
N ARG A 115 0.23 10.59 -7.07
CA ARG A 115 1.63 10.17 -6.94
C ARG A 115 1.90 8.97 -7.83
N LEU A 116 3.17 8.75 -8.15
CA LEU A 116 3.64 7.62 -8.95
C LEU A 116 4.54 6.69 -8.16
N VAL A 117 4.37 5.42 -8.43
CA VAL A 117 5.38 4.38 -8.18
C VAL A 117 5.74 3.80 -9.53
N PHE A 118 6.99 3.93 -9.94
CA PHE A 118 7.45 3.34 -11.18
C PHE A 118 7.88 1.89 -10.99
N LEU A 119 7.49 1.05 -11.94
CA LEU A 119 7.85 -0.36 -11.99
C LEU A 119 8.94 -0.51 -13.05
N TRP A 120 10.20 -0.65 -12.62
CA TRP A 120 11.32 -0.91 -13.53
C TRP A 120 11.25 -2.36 -14.00
N MET A 121 10.66 -2.58 -15.17
CA MET A 121 10.59 -3.88 -15.81
C MET A 121 11.76 -4.02 -16.78
N ALA A 122 12.75 -4.83 -16.43
CA ALA A 122 13.99 -4.92 -17.18
C ALA A 122 14.42 -6.36 -17.42
N SER A 123 15.27 -6.90 -16.56
CA SER A 123 15.83 -8.24 -16.71
C SER A 123 14.81 -9.34 -16.50
N TRP A 124 13.79 -9.10 -15.64
CA TRP A 124 12.76 -10.10 -15.36
C TRP A 124 11.37 -9.50 -15.17
N LYS A 125 10.37 -10.21 -15.73
CA LYS A 125 8.94 -10.05 -15.48
C LYS A 125 8.32 -11.44 -15.42
N ASN A 126 7.70 -11.80 -14.30
CA ASN A 126 7.12 -13.13 -14.05
C ASN A 126 8.15 -14.25 -14.30
N GLY A 127 9.39 -14.05 -13.85
CA GLY A 127 10.50 -14.99 -14.08
C GLY A 127 10.97 -15.12 -15.53
N LEU A 128 10.59 -14.23 -16.45
CA LEU A 128 10.98 -14.23 -17.85
C LEU A 128 11.61 -12.88 -18.28
N SER A 129 12.49 -12.90 -19.29
CA SER A 129 13.24 -11.71 -19.72
C SER A 129 12.58 -10.99 -20.92
N HIS A 130 11.28 -10.73 -20.84
CA HIS A 130 10.49 -10.17 -21.94
C HIS A 130 10.74 -8.67 -22.19
N PHE A 131 10.98 -7.88 -21.15
CA PHE A 131 11.19 -6.43 -21.23
C PHE A 131 12.65 -6.01 -21.46
N THR A 132 13.53 -6.98 -21.64
CA THR A 132 14.94 -6.74 -21.97
C THR A 132 15.06 -6.25 -23.41
N PRO A 133 15.90 -5.26 -23.73
CA PRO A 133 16.11 -4.78 -25.09
C PRO A 133 16.60 -5.85 -26.07
N THR A 134 16.29 -5.69 -27.35
CA THR A 134 16.65 -6.66 -28.41
C THR A 134 18.16 -6.89 -28.48
N TRP A 135 18.98 -5.85 -28.29
CA TRP A 135 20.45 -5.97 -28.33
C TRP A 135 21.01 -6.84 -27.17
N VAL A 136 20.29 -6.90 -26.01
CA VAL A 136 20.62 -7.84 -24.92
C VAL A 136 20.13 -9.25 -25.30
N LYS A 137 18.88 -9.39 -25.77
CA LYS A 137 18.28 -10.69 -26.12
C LYS A 137 19.05 -11.43 -27.20
N ALA A 138 19.60 -10.70 -28.16
CA ALA A 138 20.29 -11.27 -29.33
C ALA A 138 21.72 -11.73 -29.04
N ASP A 139 22.39 -11.17 -28.02
CA ASP A 139 23.80 -11.46 -27.71
C ASP A 139 23.91 -12.38 -26.47
N GLN A 140 23.62 -13.67 -26.67
CA GLN A 140 23.67 -14.67 -25.58
C GLN A 140 25.09 -14.96 -25.09
N ALA A 141 26.12 -14.66 -25.89
CA ALA A 141 27.51 -14.82 -25.45
C ALA A 141 27.88 -13.77 -24.40
N ARG A 142 27.38 -12.56 -24.56
CA ARG A 142 27.60 -11.46 -23.62
C ARG A 142 26.59 -11.49 -22.46
N PHE A 143 25.34 -11.91 -22.73
CA PHE A 143 24.24 -11.93 -21.80
C PHE A 143 23.66 -13.36 -21.65
N PRO A 144 24.34 -14.24 -20.90
CA PRO A 144 24.00 -15.63 -20.78
C PRO A 144 22.62 -15.80 -20.12
N ARG A 145 21.97 -16.92 -20.51
CA ARG A 145 20.66 -17.31 -20.00
C ARG A 145 20.77 -18.44 -19.02
N VAL A 146 19.71 -18.59 -18.21
CA VAL A 146 19.51 -19.74 -17.35
C VAL A 146 19.45 -21.02 -18.18
N VAL A 147 20.09 -22.08 -17.69
CA VAL A 147 20.04 -23.42 -18.23
C VAL A 147 19.33 -24.31 -17.20
N ASN A 148 18.32 -25.08 -17.59
CA ASN A 148 17.65 -26.00 -16.68
C ASN A 148 18.45 -27.27 -16.41
N GLY A 149 17.97 -28.13 -15.49
CA GLY A 149 18.66 -29.39 -15.12
C GLY A 149 18.79 -30.41 -16.26
N GLU A 150 18.06 -30.25 -17.37
CA GLU A 150 18.14 -31.08 -18.58
C GLU A 150 19.11 -30.51 -19.62
N GLY A 151 19.76 -29.38 -19.33
CA GLY A 151 20.67 -28.69 -20.25
C GLY A 151 19.99 -27.79 -21.28
N LYS A 152 18.69 -27.50 -21.14
CA LYS A 152 17.94 -26.60 -22.03
C LYS A 152 18.08 -25.15 -21.57
N THR A 153 18.43 -24.28 -22.50
CA THR A 153 18.44 -22.82 -22.28
C THR A 153 17.01 -22.28 -22.21
N LEU A 154 16.74 -21.44 -21.19
CA LEU A 154 15.44 -20.82 -20.96
C LEU A 154 15.46 -19.35 -21.40
N GLU A 155 14.28 -18.74 -21.60
CA GLU A 155 14.15 -17.30 -21.89
C GLU A 155 14.23 -16.46 -20.60
N ILE A 156 15.30 -16.69 -19.83
CA ILE A 156 15.56 -16.07 -18.53
C ILE A 156 17.02 -15.68 -18.50
N LEU A 157 17.35 -14.41 -18.28
CA LEU A 157 18.73 -13.98 -18.07
C LEU A 157 19.27 -14.59 -16.78
N SER A 158 20.51 -15.09 -16.84
CA SER A 158 21.16 -15.65 -15.65
C SER A 158 21.47 -14.55 -14.62
N PRO A 159 21.03 -14.66 -13.36
CA PRO A 159 21.35 -13.68 -12.31
C PRO A 159 22.84 -13.69 -11.92
N LEU A 160 23.63 -14.65 -12.41
CA LEU A 160 25.08 -14.70 -12.22
C LEU A 160 25.83 -13.81 -13.24
N SER A 161 25.15 -13.35 -14.30
CA SER A 161 25.76 -12.53 -15.35
C SER A 161 26.10 -11.12 -14.89
N LYS A 162 27.39 -10.83 -14.76
CA LYS A 162 27.85 -9.46 -14.47
C LYS A 162 27.58 -8.49 -15.62
N ASN A 163 27.57 -8.98 -16.87
CA ASN A 163 27.30 -8.14 -18.03
C ASN A 163 25.84 -7.69 -18.03
N SER A 164 24.89 -8.62 -17.82
CA SER A 164 23.47 -8.31 -17.71
C SER A 164 23.22 -7.31 -16.56
N ARG A 165 23.75 -7.61 -15.37
CA ARG A 165 23.63 -6.75 -14.20
C ARG A 165 24.15 -5.33 -14.44
N ASN A 166 25.33 -5.21 -15.07
CA ASN A 166 25.95 -3.89 -15.28
C ASN A 166 25.21 -3.09 -16.36
N ALA A 167 24.65 -3.75 -17.38
CA ALA A 167 23.85 -3.09 -18.42
C ALA A 167 22.52 -2.57 -17.85
N ASP A 168 21.80 -3.41 -17.12
CA ASP A 168 20.57 -3.07 -16.39
C ASP A 168 20.81 -1.92 -15.41
N ALA A 169 21.80 -2.04 -14.52
CA ALA A 169 22.13 -1.01 -13.53
C ALA A 169 22.52 0.34 -14.17
N ARG A 170 23.18 0.33 -15.33
CA ARG A 170 23.49 1.55 -16.09
C ARG A 170 22.21 2.22 -16.60
N ALA A 171 21.30 1.43 -17.19
CA ALA A 171 20.02 1.92 -17.70
C ALA A 171 19.16 2.46 -16.55
N PHE A 172 19.04 1.72 -15.46
CA PHE A 172 18.30 2.13 -14.29
C PHE A 172 18.87 3.41 -13.63
N ALA A 173 20.19 3.51 -13.51
CA ALA A 173 20.84 4.73 -13.00
C ALA A 173 20.56 5.95 -13.89
N ALA A 174 20.50 5.77 -15.22
CA ALA A 174 20.12 6.85 -16.14
C ALA A 174 18.66 7.28 -15.94
N VAL A 175 17.72 6.34 -15.75
CA VAL A 175 16.32 6.63 -15.38
C VAL A 175 16.23 7.42 -14.08
N MET A 176 16.91 6.97 -13.02
CA MET A 176 16.87 7.64 -11.71
C MET A 176 17.46 9.05 -11.76
N ARG A 177 18.52 9.25 -12.52
CA ARG A 177 19.09 10.58 -12.76
C ARG A 177 18.09 11.48 -13.48
N HIS A 178 17.45 10.98 -14.53
CA HIS A 178 16.44 11.72 -15.29
C HIS A 178 15.27 12.13 -14.40
N ILE A 179 14.70 11.21 -13.61
CA ILE A 179 13.61 11.51 -12.66
C ILE A 179 14.03 12.62 -11.70
N ARG A 180 15.23 12.53 -11.08
CA ARG A 180 15.74 13.59 -10.20
C ARG A 180 15.80 14.97 -10.89
N GLU A 181 16.12 15.00 -12.19
CA GLU A 181 16.25 16.24 -12.97
C GLU A 181 14.91 16.85 -13.33
N VAL A 182 13.88 16.05 -13.65
CA VAL A 182 12.59 16.52 -14.16
C VAL A 182 11.48 16.57 -13.10
N ASP A 183 11.56 15.74 -12.06
CA ASP A 183 10.50 15.63 -11.04
C ASP A 183 10.84 16.40 -9.77
N LYS A 184 10.79 17.74 -9.83
CA LYS A 184 11.06 18.61 -8.68
C LYS A 184 9.93 18.63 -7.63
N ASP A 185 8.74 18.19 -8.03
CA ASP A 185 7.57 18.14 -7.15
C ASP A 185 7.42 16.79 -6.43
N HIS A 186 8.43 15.91 -6.59
CA HIS A 186 8.43 14.56 -5.99
C HIS A 186 7.16 13.77 -6.31
N THR A 187 6.70 13.84 -7.57
CA THR A 187 5.53 13.09 -8.06
C THR A 187 5.78 11.59 -7.96
N VAL A 188 7.01 11.16 -8.23
CA VAL A 188 7.49 9.77 -8.06
C VAL A 188 7.93 9.56 -6.62
N ILE A 189 7.28 8.63 -5.90
CA ILE A 189 7.48 8.46 -4.45
C ILE A 189 8.16 7.14 -4.05
N ALA A 190 8.20 6.17 -4.95
CA ALA A 190 8.89 4.89 -4.75
C ALA A 190 9.15 4.22 -6.10
N ILE A 191 10.05 3.23 -6.12
CA ILE A 191 10.38 2.44 -7.30
C ILE A 191 10.30 0.96 -6.96
N GLN A 192 9.62 0.17 -7.81
CA GLN A 192 9.78 -1.28 -7.86
C GLN A 192 10.95 -1.62 -8.77
N ILE A 193 11.82 -2.51 -8.33
CA ILE A 193 12.93 -2.98 -9.15
C ILE A 193 12.64 -4.39 -9.61
N GLU A 194 12.52 -4.59 -10.91
CA GLU A 194 12.08 -5.81 -11.58
C GLU A 194 10.64 -6.18 -11.19
N ASN A 195 10.14 -7.30 -11.68
CA ASN A 195 8.82 -7.79 -11.33
C ASN A 195 8.83 -9.31 -11.19
N GLU A 196 8.36 -9.80 -10.02
CA GLU A 196 8.19 -11.22 -9.71
C GLU A 196 9.41 -12.06 -10.12
N VAL A 197 10.56 -11.64 -9.60
CA VAL A 197 11.86 -12.23 -9.95
C VAL A 197 12.01 -13.64 -9.43
N GLY A 198 12.81 -14.43 -10.14
CA GLY A 198 13.12 -15.82 -9.81
C GLY A 198 13.14 -16.68 -11.07
N THR A 199 13.55 -17.91 -10.92
CA THR A 199 13.68 -18.85 -12.04
C THR A 199 12.49 -19.77 -12.11
N MET A 200 11.73 -19.75 -13.22
CA MET A 200 10.59 -20.64 -13.47
C MET A 200 11.03 -21.90 -14.22
N GLY A 201 10.39 -23.03 -13.90
CA GLY A 201 10.57 -24.30 -14.63
C GLY A 201 11.83 -25.07 -14.27
N THR A 202 12.64 -24.57 -13.34
CA THR A 202 13.82 -25.26 -12.79
C THR A 202 14.14 -24.73 -11.38
N THR A 203 14.75 -25.55 -10.54
CA THR A 203 15.06 -25.21 -9.16
C THR A 203 16.16 -24.16 -9.04
N ARG A 204 17.11 -24.17 -9.97
CA ARG A 204 18.20 -23.18 -10.07
C ARG A 204 18.71 -23.06 -11.52
N ASP A 205 19.62 -22.12 -11.74
CA ASP A 205 20.43 -22.09 -12.96
C ASP A 205 21.50 -23.20 -12.92
N PHE A 206 21.58 -23.99 -14.00
CA PHE A 206 22.55 -25.07 -14.21
C PHE A 206 23.57 -24.72 -15.30
N CYS A 207 23.71 -23.44 -15.70
CA CYS A 207 24.78 -23.03 -16.59
C CYS A 207 26.17 -23.31 -15.97
N PRO A 208 27.26 -23.37 -16.75
CA PRO A 208 28.60 -23.71 -16.24
C PRO A 208 29.05 -22.80 -15.08
N GLU A 209 28.79 -21.51 -15.17
CA GLU A 209 29.11 -20.52 -14.14
C GLU A 209 28.33 -20.79 -12.86
N ALA A 210 27.04 -21.08 -12.98
CA ALA A 210 26.17 -21.37 -11.84
C ALA A 210 26.58 -22.69 -11.15
N ASN A 211 26.91 -23.74 -11.93
CA ASN A 211 27.39 -25.00 -11.37
C ASN A 211 28.73 -24.81 -10.64
N THR A 212 29.62 -23.99 -11.18
CA THR A 212 30.90 -23.67 -10.52
C THR A 212 30.67 -22.90 -9.21
N ALA A 213 29.77 -21.92 -9.22
CA ALA A 213 29.43 -21.13 -8.05
C ALA A 213 28.70 -21.96 -6.96
N PHE A 214 27.80 -22.87 -7.37
CA PHE A 214 27.09 -23.77 -6.44
C PHE A 214 28.03 -24.80 -5.78
N ALA A 215 29.00 -25.32 -6.53
CA ALA A 215 30.02 -26.21 -5.98
C ALA A 215 31.08 -25.47 -5.15
N GLY A 216 31.16 -24.17 -5.25
CA GLY A 216 32.06 -23.31 -4.51
C GLY A 216 31.60 -23.01 -3.08
N PRO A 217 32.40 -22.25 -2.32
CA PRO A 217 32.03 -21.87 -0.95
C PRO A 217 30.91 -20.83 -0.96
N VAL A 218 30.03 -20.90 0.08
CA VAL A 218 29.06 -19.85 0.37
C VAL A 218 29.79 -18.54 0.63
N PRO A 219 29.37 -17.43 0.01
CA PRO A 219 30.00 -16.13 0.20
C PRO A 219 30.03 -15.70 1.68
N LYS A 220 31.16 -15.17 2.09
CA LYS A 220 31.40 -14.76 3.48
C LYS A 220 30.41 -13.70 3.96
N GLU A 221 29.98 -12.81 3.07
CA GLU A 221 28.99 -11.76 3.34
C GLU A 221 27.67 -12.37 3.83
N LEU A 222 27.21 -13.47 3.22
CA LEU A 222 26.00 -14.16 3.64
C LEU A 222 26.21 -14.81 5.02
N THR A 223 27.27 -15.59 5.21
CA THR A 223 27.51 -16.28 6.47
C THR A 223 27.83 -15.34 7.63
N ASP A 224 28.46 -14.21 7.39
CA ASP A 224 28.66 -13.15 8.39
C ASP A 224 27.33 -12.50 8.79
N TYR A 225 26.42 -12.23 7.82
CA TYR A 225 25.08 -11.73 8.09
C TYR A 225 24.31 -12.71 8.98
N LEU A 226 24.28 -13.99 8.61
CA LEU A 226 23.57 -15.03 9.36
C LEU A 226 24.09 -15.16 10.80
N ARG A 227 25.42 -15.16 10.98
CA ARG A 227 26.04 -15.20 12.29
C ARG A 227 25.68 -13.98 13.14
N LYS A 228 25.71 -12.78 12.54
CA LYS A 228 25.40 -11.51 13.24
C LYS A 228 23.94 -11.44 13.66
N ASN A 229 23.04 -11.97 12.84
CA ASN A 229 21.59 -11.86 13.03
C ASN A 229 20.94 -13.17 13.52
N LYS A 230 21.71 -14.13 14.03
CA LYS A 230 21.25 -15.47 14.34
C LYS A 230 19.94 -15.51 15.16
N ASP A 231 19.79 -14.62 16.13
CA ASP A 231 18.62 -14.59 17.00
C ASP A 231 17.40 -13.89 16.38
N ASN A 232 17.61 -13.17 15.26
CA ASN A 232 16.59 -12.42 14.54
C ASN A 232 16.27 -12.99 13.15
N LEU A 233 16.86 -14.13 12.78
CA LEU A 233 16.53 -14.82 11.54
C LEU A 233 15.09 -15.30 11.56
N LEU A 234 14.43 -15.34 10.40
CA LEU A 234 13.09 -15.92 10.29
C LEU A 234 13.14 -17.42 10.68
N PRO A 235 12.13 -17.90 11.42
CA PRO A 235 12.16 -19.25 12.02
C PRO A 235 12.34 -20.36 10.99
N GLU A 236 11.72 -20.27 9.83
CA GLU A 236 11.81 -21.24 8.75
C GLU A 236 13.21 -21.32 8.16
N PHE A 237 13.87 -20.19 7.92
CA PHE A 237 15.26 -20.15 7.46
C PHE A 237 16.22 -20.66 8.55
N ARG A 238 16.01 -20.21 9.78
CA ARG A 238 16.83 -20.64 10.93
C ARG A 238 16.78 -22.15 11.11
N LYS A 239 15.59 -22.78 10.97
CA LYS A 239 15.41 -24.23 11.07
C LYS A 239 16.32 -24.99 10.10
N ILE A 240 16.44 -24.51 8.85
CA ILE A 240 17.31 -25.08 7.82
C ILE A 240 18.78 -24.98 8.25
N TRP A 241 19.21 -23.79 8.64
CA TRP A 241 20.60 -23.55 9.00
C TRP A 241 21.01 -24.27 10.29
N ASP A 242 20.14 -24.33 11.31
CA ASP A 242 20.33 -25.10 12.54
C ASP A 242 20.47 -26.60 12.24
N ALA A 243 19.62 -27.16 11.38
CA ALA A 243 19.68 -28.58 10.98
C ALA A 243 21.00 -28.93 10.25
N ALA A 244 21.59 -27.96 9.51
CA ALA A 244 22.91 -28.11 8.89
C ALA A 244 24.09 -27.82 9.84
N GLY A 245 23.83 -27.55 11.11
CA GLY A 245 24.85 -27.35 12.17
C GLY A 245 25.38 -25.91 12.27
N ASN A 246 24.67 -24.92 11.77
CA ASN A 246 25.02 -23.48 11.80
C ASN A 246 26.43 -23.20 11.23
N LYS A 247 26.82 -23.90 10.19
CA LYS A 247 28.13 -23.73 9.56
C LYS A 247 28.25 -22.34 8.92
N THR A 248 29.41 -21.75 9.05
CA THR A 248 29.74 -20.41 8.52
C THR A 248 30.78 -20.46 7.40
N SER A 249 31.15 -21.66 6.97
CA SER A 249 32.06 -21.93 5.85
C SER A 249 31.78 -23.31 5.25
N GLY A 250 31.99 -23.46 3.99
CA GLY A 250 31.75 -24.67 3.23
C GLY A 250 30.98 -24.38 1.93
N THR A 251 30.66 -25.42 1.16
CA THR A 251 29.81 -25.37 -0.01
C THR A 251 28.35 -25.08 0.41
N TRP A 252 27.49 -24.78 -0.55
CA TRP A 252 26.06 -24.51 -0.29
C TRP A 252 25.39 -25.70 0.42
N GLU A 253 25.66 -26.93 -0.02
CA GLU A 253 25.12 -28.13 0.63
C GLU A 253 25.72 -28.40 2.03
N GLU A 254 26.97 -28.02 2.27
CA GLU A 254 27.58 -28.15 3.60
C GLU A 254 27.01 -27.15 4.61
N VAL A 255 26.63 -25.96 4.17
CA VAL A 255 26.12 -24.87 5.02
C VAL A 255 24.63 -24.94 5.22
N PHE A 256 23.85 -25.33 4.21
CA PHE A 256 22.39 -25.33 4.25
C PHE A 256 21.75 -26.72 4.16
N GLY A 257 22.54 -27.76 4.00
CA GLY A 257 22.07 -29.13 3.84
C GLY A 257 21.92 -29.54 2.38
N LYS A 258 21.82 -30.85 2.15
CA LYS A 258 21.57 -31.38 0.82
C LYS A 258 20.11 -31.13 0.42
N ASN A 259 19.92 -30.85 -0.86
CA ASN A 259 18.59 -30.78 -1.44
C ASN A 259 17.84 -32.11 -1.26
N VAL A 260 16.63 -32.03 -0.73
CA VAL A 260 15.68 -33.14 -0.78
C VAL A 260 15.03 -33.11 -2.16
N GLN A 261 15.26 -34.15 -2.95
CA GLN A 261 14.77 -34.21 -4.32
C GLN A 261 13.26 -34.44 -4.37
N ARG A 262 12.58 -33.76 -5.27
CA ARG A 262 11.20 -34.04 -5.58
C ARG A 262 11.06 -35.50 -6.05
N PRO A 263 10.07 -36.27 -5.55
CA PRO A 263 9.84 -37.62 -6.05
C PRO A 263 9.57 -37.64 -7.55
N ALA A 264 10.22 -38.54 -8.30
CA ALA A 264 10.08 -38.64 -9.76
C ALA A 264 8.62 -38.88 -10.21
N ASN A 265 7.80 -39.49 -9.34
CA ASN A 265 6.38 -39.79 -9.63
C ASN A 265 5.44 -38.70 -9.11
N ASP A 266 5.93 -37.59 -8.60
CA ASP A 266 5.09 -36.47 -8.18
C ASP A 266 4.60 -35.75 -9.44
N PRO A 267 3.31 -35.79 -9.77
CA PRO A 267 2.83 -35.23 -11.02
C PRO A 267 3.09 -33.71 -11.06
N PRO A 268 3.33 -33.15 -12.25
CA PRO A 268 3.46 -31.69 -12.38
C PRO A 268 2.22 -31.00 -11.80
N VAL A 269 2.41 -29.81 -11.23
CA VAL A 269 1.31 -29.00 -10.67
C VAL A 269 0.30 -28.73 -11.79
N PRO A 270 -0.97 -29.14 -11.63
CA PRO A 270 -1.98 -28.80 -12.63
C PRO A 270 -2.17 -27.29 -12.72
N ASN A 271 -2.32 -26.75 -13.94
CA ASN A 271 -2.60 -25.31 -14.15
C ASN A 271 -3.89 -24.82 -13.46
N ASN A 272 -4.75 -25.73 -13.00
CA ASN A 272 -6.02 -25.41 -12.33
C ASN A 272 -5.89 -25.11 -10.82
N ARG A 273 -4.71 -25.10 -10.26
CA ARG A 273 -4.42 -24.73 -8.84
C ARG A 273 -5.31 -25.45 -7.80
N THR A 274 -5.68 -26.71 -8.05
CA THR A 274 -6.65 -27.47 -7.21
C THR A 274 -6.01 -28.44 -6.24
N ARG A 275 -4.68 -28.47 -6.09
CA ARG A 275 -4.05 -29.38 -5.10
C ARG A 275 -4.39 -28.95 -3.68
N PRO A 276 -4.61 -29.91 -2.77
CA PRO A 276 -4.71 -29.59 -1.35
C PRO A 276 -3.43 -28.89 -0.87
N GLN A 277 -3.60 -27.89 -0.01
CA GLN A 277 -2.46 -27.26 0.67
C GLN A 277 -1.62 -28.34 1.38
N ARG A 278 -0.31 -28.31 1.17
CA ARG A 278 0.61 -29.17 1.95
C ARG A 278 0.55 -28.77 3.41
N ALA A 279 0.69 -29.75 4.30
CA ALA A 279 0.81 -29.49 5.73
C ALA A 279 1.99 -28.53 5.98
N ALA A 280 1.84 -27.63 6.94
CA ALA A 280 2.87 -26.65 7.31
C ALA A 280 4.24 -27.28 7.66
N ASP A 281 4.26 -28.59 8.00
CA ASP A 281 5.44 -29.38 8.33
C ASP A 281 5.99 -30.20 7.15
N ALA A 282 5.44 -30.02 5.95
CA ALA A 282 5.94 -30.75 4.77
C ALA A 282 7.40 -30.34 4.50
N GLU A 283 8.24 -31.35 4.25
CA GLU A 283 9.64 -31.16 3.92
C GLU A 283 9.80 -30.29 2.69
N LEU A 284 10.61 -29.24 2.78
CA LEU A 284 10.87 -28.31 1.70
C LEU A 284 11.82 -28.97 0.69
N PHE A 285 11.36 -29.19 -0.53
CA PHE A 285 12.21 -29.68 -1.61
C PHE A 285 13.16 -28.60 -2.10
N ASN A 286 14.37 -28.99 -2.44
CA ASN A 286 15.37 -28.15 -3.12
C ASN A 286 15.63 -26.78 -2.47
N HIS A 287 15.48 -26.66 -1.13
CA HIS A 287 15.67 -25.39 -0.41
C HIS A 287 17.09 -24.79 -0.56
N THR A 288 18.11 -25.63 -0.75
CA THR A 288 19.49 -25.14 -0.95
C THR A 288 19.66 -24.50 -2.33
N ASP A 289 18.99 -25.05 -3.37
CA ASP A 289 18.92 -24.42 -4.69
C ASP A 289 18.23 -23.06 -4.60
N GLU A 290 17.12 -22.98 -3.87
CA GLU A 290 16.39 -21.70 -3.69
C GLU A 290 17.22 -20.65 -2.94
N ILE A 291 17.91 -21.04 -1.85
CA ILE A 291 18.81 -20.13 -1.12
C ILE A 291 19.94 -19.62 -2.03
N PHE A 292 20.50 -20.52 -2.87
CA PHE A 292 21.52 -20.15 -3.84
C PHE A 292 20.99 -19.14 -4.86
N MET A 293 19.80 -19.37 -5.42
CA MET A 293 19.18 -18.46 -6.37
C MET A 293 18.82 -17.14 -5.71
N ALA A 294 18.24 -17.15 -4.50
CA ALA A 294 17.91 -15.94 -3.75
C ALA A 294 19.13 -15.06 -3.49
N TRP A 295 20.29 -15.67 -3.18
CA TRP A 295 21.54 -14.94 -3.06
C TRP A 295 21.92 -14.26 -4.38
N ASN A 296 21.89 -14.96 -5.50
CA ASN A 296 22.32 -14.42 -6.78
C ASN A 296 21.34 -13.33 -7.29
N TYR A 297 20.02 -13.53 -7.15
CA TYR A 297 19.03 -12.50 -7.47
C TYR A 297 19.19 -11.27 -6.57
N SER A 298 19.29 -11.45 -5.25
CA SER A 298 19.45 -10.33 -4.33
C SER A 298 20.73 -9.53 -4.56
N ARG A 299 21.83 -10.19 -4.94
CA ARG A 299 23.10 -9.52 -5.31
C ARG A 299 23.00 -8.74 -6.61
N TYR A 300 22.28 -9.28 -7.61
CA TYR A 300 22.04 -8.61 -8.88
C TYR A 300 21.16 -7.37 -8.67
N ILE A 301 19.97 -7.58 -8.13
CA ILE A 301 18.95 -6.53 -7.98
C ILE A 301 19.38 -5.50 -6.93
N GLY A 302 20.02 -5.95 -5.84
CA GLY A 302 20.61 -5.05 -4.86
C GLY A 302 21.68 -4.13 -5.44
N TYR A 303 22.46 -4.60 -6.41
CA TYR A 303 23.41 -3.76 -7.13
C TYR A 303 22.70 -2.74 -8.05
N VAL A 304 21.65 -3.17 -8.76
CA VAL A 304 20.81 -2.25 -9.57
C VAL A 304 20.22 -1.15 -8.68
N ALA A 305 19.61 -1.54 -7.55
CA ALA A 305 19.08 -0.63 -6.56
C ALA A 305 20.12 0.36 -6.04
N GLU A 306 21.31 -0.14 -5.71
CA GLU A 306 22.41 0.70 -5.19
C GLU A 306 22.84 1.75 -6.21
N GLN A 307 22.99 1.37 -7.50
CA GLN A 307 23.37 2.33 -8.54
C GLN A 307 22.26 3.37 -8.76
N GLY A 308 20.97 2.96 -8.73
CA GLY A 308 19.86 3.90 -8.82
C GLY A 308 19.79 4.87 -7.64
N LYS A 309 19.97 4.37 -6.39
CA LYS A 309 19.97 5.21 -5.19
C LYS A 309 21.11 6.22 -5.14
N LYS A 310 22.27 5.94 -5.75
CA LYS A 310 23.36 6.90 -5.89
C LYS A 310 22.95 8.12 -6.72
N GLU A 311 22.04 7.95 -7.67
CA GLU A 311 21.51 9.04 -8.48
C GLU A 311 20.32 9.74 -7.79
N TYR A 312 19.36 8.96 -7.28
CA TYR A 312 18.18 9.49 -6.60
C TYR A 312 17.65 8.47 -5.58
N ALA A 313 17.77 8.78 -4.29
CA ALA A 313 17.60 7.82 -3.20
C ALA A 313 16.14 7.62 -2.78
N LEU A 314 15.21 7.42 -3.72
CA LEU A 314 13.83 7.06 -3.42
C LEU A 314 13.72 5.70 -2.71
N PRO A 315 12.63 5.45 -1.95
CA PRO A 315 12.29 4.11 -1.47
C PRO A 315 12.21 3.09 -2.60
N MET A 316 12.82 1.92 -2.41
CA MET A 316 12.87 0.87 -3.43
C MET A 316 12.39 -0.46 -2.87
N TYR A 317 11.57 -1.17 -3.63
CA TYR A 317 11.08 -2.49 -3.25
C TYR A 317 11.20 -3.50 -4.39
N VAL A 318 11.11 -4.77 -4.03
CA VAL A 318 11.00 -5.90 -4.95
C VAL A 318 9.73 -6.66 -4.60
N ASN A 319 8.95 -7.02 -5.62
CA ASN A 319 7.76 -7.85 -5.45
C ASN A 319 8.04 -9.33 -5.77
N THR A 320 7.17 -10.20 -5.31
CA THR A 320 7.30 -11.62 -5.52
C THR A 320 5.97 -12.30 -5.84
N TRP A 321 5.99 -13.18 -6.82
CA TRP A 321 4.97 -14.19 -7.01
C TRP A 321 5.08 -15.20 -5.87
N ILE A 322 4.13 -15.15 -4.94
CA ILE A 322 4.16 -15.98 -3.73
C ILE A 322 3.97 -17.46 -4.01
N VAL A 323 4.53 -18.30 -3.13
CA VAL A 323 4.26 -19.74 -3.12
C VAL A 323 2.77 -19.99 -2.96
N GLN A 324 2.20 -20.73 -3.91
CA GLN A 324 0.78 -21.09 -3.94
C GLN A 324 0.55 -22.42 -3.22
N PRO A 325 -0.67 -22.70 -2.70
CA PRO A 325 -0.97 -23.98 -2.04
C PRO A 325 -0.70 -25.23 -2.90
N ALA A 326 -0.72 -25.07 -4.23
CA ALA A 326 -0.47 -26.16 -5.17
C ALA A 326 1.02 -26.39 -5.48
N ASP A 327 1.90 -25.43 -5.17
CA ASP A 327 3.31 -25.50 -5.48
C ASP A 327 4.01 -26.51 -4.59
N ILE A 328 5.02 -27.19 -5.12
CA ILE A 328 5.73 -28.27 -4.43
C ILE A 328 7.11 -27.82 -4.03
N GLY A 329 7.74 -27.00 -4.86
CA GLY A 329 9.08 -26.51 -4.62
C GLY A 329 9.50 -25.43 -5.61
N PRO A 330 10.70 -24.87 -5.44
CA PRO A 330 11.23 -23.83 -6.31
C PRO A 330 11.24 -24.29 -7.78
N GLY A 331 10.78 -23.40 -8.67
CA GLY A 331 10.53 -23.68 -10.07
C GLY A 331 9.07 -23.91 -10.41
N ASP A 332 8.21 -24.34 -9.47
CA ASP A 332 6.75 -24.27 -9.59
C ASP A 332 6.26 -22.82 -9.39
N TYR A 333 6.99 -22.07 -8.60
CA TYR A 333 7.00 -20.61 -8.44
C TYR A 333 8.40 -20.08 -8.76
N PRO A 334 8.60 -18.76 -8.95
CA PRO A 334 9.92 -18.21 -9.28
C PRO A 334 10.96 -18.50 -8.19
N SER A 335 11.86 -19.47 -8.45
CA SER A 335 12.91 -19.89 -7.52
C SER A 335 13.88 -18.76 -7.20
N GLY A 336 14.06 -18.47 -5.92
CA GLY A 336 14.94 -17.42 -5.43
C GLY A 336 14.33 -16.02 -5.39
N GLY A 337 13.04 -15.87 -5.71
CA GLY A 337 12.29 -14.64 -5.42
C GLY A 337 12.23 -14.34 -3.93
N PRO A 338 11.84 -13.12 -3.50
CA PRO A 338 11.87 -12.73 -2.09
C PRO A 338 10.71 -13.32 -1.25
N GLU A 339 10.60 -14.66 -1.26
CA GLU A 339 9.72 -15.39 -0.36
C GLU A 339 10.20 -15.31 1.10
N PRO A 340 9.29 -15.39 2.09
CA PRO A 340 9.67 -15.31 3.51
C PRO A 340 10.79 -16.28 3.92
N LEU A 341 10.83 -17.48 3.32
CA LEU A 341 11.90 -18.44 3.55
C LEU A 341 13.29 -17.83 3.33
N VAL A 342 13.44 -16.97 2.33
CA VAL A 342 14.74 -16.42 1.91
C VAL A 342 14.88 -14.91 2.14
N HIS A 343 13.98 -14.28 2.93
CA HIS A 343 14.08 -12.85 3.26
C HIS A 343 15.44 -12.49 3.88
N ASP A 344 15.99 -13.34 4.75
CA ASP A 344 17.29 -13.07 5.38
C ASP A 344 18.43 -13.11 4.37
N VAL A 345 18.31 -13.94 3.32
CA VAL A 345 19.26 -13.98 2.20
C VAL A 345 19.15 -12.71 1.35
N TRP A 346 17.92 -12.24 1.07
CA TRP A 346 17.67 -11.01 0.35
C TRP A 346 18.20 -9.77 1.08
N ARG A 347 18.00 -9.70 2.40
CA ARG A 347 18.56 -8.62 3.23
C ARG A 347 20.09 -8.62 3.26
N ALA A 348 20.70 -9.81 3.25
CA ALA A 348 22.15 -9.93 3.19
C ALA A 348 22.71 -9.54 1.81
N GLY A 349 22.06 -9.99 0.73
CA GLY A 349 22.51 -9.80 -0.64
C GLY A 349 22.21 -8.42 -1.24
N GLY A 350 21.05 -7.85 -0.89
CA GLY A 350 20.53 -6.60 -1.45
C GLY A 350 20.17 -5.52 -0.43
N PRO A 351 21.10 -5.04 0.41
CA PRO A 351 20.79 -4.09 1.49
C PRO A 351 20.29 -2.73 1.02
N ALA A 352 20.39 -2.43 -0.28
CA ALA A 352 19.81 -1.22 -0.88
C ALA A 352 18.30 -1.34 -1.16
N ILE A 353 17.72 -2.54 -1.03
CA ILE A 353 16.30 -2.79 -1.17
C ILE A 353 15.63 -2.56 0.19
N ASP A 354 14.63 -1.70 0.24
CA ASP A 354 13.99 -1.29 1.49
C ASP A 354 12.84 -2.21 1.90
N ILE A 355 12.11 -2.78 0.93
CA ILE A 355 10.89 -3.57 1.16
C ILE A 355 10.90 -4.82 0.27
N LEU A 356 10.48 -5.95 0.84
CA LEU A 356 10.18 -7.19 0.14
C LEU A 356 8.66 -7.39 0.19
N ALA A 357 7.98 -7.40 -0.96
CA ALA A 357 6.55 -7.26 -1.05
C ALA A 357 5.86 -8.45 -1.74
N PRO A 358 4.71 -8.95 -1.25
CA PRO A 358 3.99 -10.04 -1.90
C PRO A 358 2.98 -9.56 -2.93
N ASP A 359 2.81 -10.33 -4.01
CA ASP A 359 1.69 -10.24 -4.94
C ASP A 359 0.65 -11.30 -4.58
N ILE A 360 -0.58 -10.87 -4.23
CA ILE A 360 -1.50 -11.75 -3.53
C ILE A 360 -2.83 -11.90 -4.27
N TYR A 361 -3.07 -13.11 -4.80
CA TYR A 361 -4.32 -13.47 -5.49
C TYR A 361 -5.05 -14.66 -4.84
N ILE A 362 -4.66 -15.04 -3.61
CA ILE A 362 -5.25 -16.14 -2.86
C ILE A 362 -6.06 -15.63 -1.66
N PRO A 363 -7.00 -16.45 -1.12
CA PRO A 363 -7.94 -16.00 -0.08
C PRO A 363 -7.29 -15.53 1.23
N ASP A 364 -6.16 -16.11 1.66
CA ASP A 364 -5.48 -15.75 2.92
C ASP A 364 -4.61 -14.48 2.79
N TRP A 365 -5.19 -13.43 2.24
CA TRP A 365 -4.49 -12.17 2.00
C TRP A 365 -3.86 -11.58 3.28
N ALA A 366 -4.63 -11.52 4.37
CA ALA A 366 -4.17 -10.92 5.63
C ALA A 366 -3.05 -11.74 6.30
N GLY A 367 -3.11 -13.08 6.20
CA GLY A 367 -2.06 -13.98 6.69
C GLY A 367 -0.76 -13.79 5.92
N ILE A 368 -0.83 -13.66 4.60
CA ILE A 368 0.35 -13.39 3.75
C ILE A 368 0.98 -12.03 4.10
N ILE A 369 0.19 -10.95 4.20
CA ILE A 369 0.71 -9.63 4.60
C ILE A 369 1.44 -9.71 5.94
N LYS A 370 0.86 -10.36 6.96
CA LYS A 370 1.50 -10.55 8.28
C LYS A 370 2.81 -11.33 8.16
N ASN A 371 2.84 -12.37 7.32
CA ASN A 371 4.02 -13.20 7.12
C ASN A 371 5.17 -12.40 6.50
N PHE A 372 4.89 -11.59 5.48
CA PHE A 372 5.89 -10.73 4.83
C PHE A 372 6.35 -9.56 5.72
N SER A 373 5.51 -9.08 6.64
CA SER A 373 5.82 -7.91 7.48
C SER A 373 6.65 -8.23 8.73
N ARG A 374 7.19 -9.45 8.84
CA ARG A 374 8.03 -9.86 9.98
C ARG A 374 9.40 -9.19 9.96
N ASN A 375 10.04 -9.14 11.12
CA ASN A 375 11.41 -8.62 11.32
C ASN A 375 11.61 -7.22 10.75
N GLY A 376 10.59 -6.34 10.89
CA GLY A 376 10.66 -4.94 10.51
C GLY A 376 10.56 -4.66 9.01
N ASN A 377 10.20 -5.65 8.19
CA ASN A 377 9.84 -5.42 6.81
C ASN A 377 8.52 -4.64 6.74
N PRO A 378 8.44 -3.47 6.06
CA PRO A 378 7.21 -2.72 5.96
C PRO A 378 6.11 -3.50 5.23
N ALA A 379 4.85 -3.36 5.68
CA ALA A 379 3.72 -3.95 4.99
C ALA A 379 3.43 -3.17 3.69
N TRP A 380 3.59 -3.84 2.55
CA TRP A 380 3.41 -3.26 1.21
C TRP A 380 2.81 -4.31 0.29
N ASN A 381 1.70 -4.00 -0.39
CA ASN A 381 1.06 -4.90 -1.34
C ASN A 381 0.91 -4.21 -2.69
N PRO A 382 1.92 -4.35 -3.56
CA PRO A 382 1.97 -3.63 -4.82
C PRO A 382 1.03 -4.23 -5.86
N GLU A 383 0.78 -5.54 -5.80
CA GLU A 383 -0.04 -6.24 -6.77
C GLU A 383 -1.02 -7.21 -6.08
N THR A 384 -2.31 -7.11 -6.40
CA THR A 384 -3.34 -7.95 -5.80
C THR A 384 -4.66 -7.90 -6.59
N SER A 385 -5.65 -8.67 -6.15
CA SER A 385 -7.01 -8.62 -6.69
C SER A 385 -7.77 -7.35 -6.24
N GLN A 386 -8.80 -6.96 -6.99
CA GLN A 386 -9.62 -5.78 -6.74
C GLN A 386 -10.62 -6.01 -5.59
N ASN A 387 -10.14 -6.09 -4.36
CA ASN A 387 -10.94 -6.31 -3.16
C ASN A 387 -10.80 -5.14 -2.18
N ALA A 388 -11.77 -4.23 -2.15
CA ALA A 388 -11.73 -3.05 -1.29
C ALA A 388 -11.72 -3.40 0.22
N ASN A 389 -12.25 -4.56 0.63
CA ASN A 389 -12.21 -4.98 2.03
C ASN A 389 -10.77 -5.25 2.50
N ASN A 390 -9.92 -5.79 1.63
CA ASN A 390 -8.50 -5.99 1.93
C ASN A 390 -7.79 -4.65 2.16
N ALA A 391 -8.11 -3.62 1.37
CA ALA A 391 -7.58 -2.27 1.59
C ALA A 391 -7.96 -1.73 2.97
N TRP A 392 -9.23 -1.88 3.38
CA TRP A 392 -9.71 -1.48 4.71
C TRP A 392 -8.96 -2.19 5.83
N ILE A 393 -8.89 -3.52 5.79
CA ILE A 393 -8.17 -4.34 6.76
C ILE A 393 -6.69 -3.93 6.79
N GLY A 394 -6.08 -3.78 5.63
CA GLY A 394 -4.69 -3.40 5.49
C GLY A 394 -4.36 -2.08 6.18
N PHE A 395 -5.07 -1.02 5.84
CA PHE A 395 -4.79 0.31 6.38
C PHE A 395 -5.20 0.49 7.84
N THR A 396 -6.24 -0.22 8.31
CA THR A 396 -6.74 -0.04 9.68
C THR A 396 -6.17 -1.03 10.70
N GLN A 397 -5.72 -2.22 10.27
CA GLN A 397 -5.33 -3.30 11.18
C GLN A 397 -3.91 -3.83 10.97
N LEU A 398 -3.34 -3.68 9.77
CA LEU A 398 -2.07 -4.28 9.39
C LEU A 398 -0.95 -3.26 9.15
N ASN A 399 -1.19 -1.97 9.41
CA ASN A 399 -0.23 -0.88 9.14
C ASN A 399 0.29 -0.89 7.70
N LEU A 400 -0.57 -1.22 6.75
CA LEU A 400 -0.21 -1.31 5.34
C LEU A 400 0.14 0.08 4.79
N LEU A 401 1.23 0.19 4.04
CA LEU A 401 1.66 1.44 3.41
C LEU A 401 1.12 1.60 2.00
N CYS A 402 0.91 0.50 1.29
CA CYS A 402 0.40 0.49 -0.08
C CYS A 402 -0.57 -0.66 -0.29
N TYR A 403 -1.70 -0.39 -0.91
CA TYR A 403 -2.63 -1.38 -1.46
C TYR A 403 -2.90 -1.05 -2.91
N SER A 404 -2.54 -1.95 -3.84
CA SER A 404 -2.59 -1.69 -5.27
C SER A 404 -3.12 -2.90 -6.05
N PRO A 405 -4.41 -2.91 -6.41
CA PRO A 405 -4.94 -3.92 -7.34
C PRO A 405 -4.36 -3.77 -8.74
N PHE A 406 -4.05 -4.92 -9.37
CA PHE A 406 -3.55 -4.99 -10.74
C PHE A 406 -4.66 -4.84 -11.79
N GLY A 407 -4.30 -4.33 -12.97
CA GLY A 407 -5.18 -4.21 -14.12
C GLY A 407 -6.33 -3.23 -13.89
N ILE A 408 -6.09 -2.21 -13.08
CA ILE A 408 -7.12 -1.25 -12.67
C ILE A 408 -7.59 -0.36 -13.81
N ASP A 409 -6.80 -0.23 -14.88
CA ASP A 409 -7.17 0.42 -16.14
C ASP A 409 -8.39 -0.25 -16.80
N GLY A 410 -8.61 -1.54 -16.58
CA GLY A 410 -9.83 -2.23 -16.99
C GLY A 410 -11.13 -1.68 -16.37
N ARG A 411 -11.04 -0.91 -15.26
CA ARG A 411 -12.17 -0.22 -14.61
C ARG A 411 -12.39 1.22 -15.08
N MET A 412 -11.81 1.63 -16.18
CA MET A 412 -11.91 3.00 -16.70
C MET A 412 -13.36 3.52 -16.86
N ASN A 413 -14.34 2.62 -16.96
CA ASN A 413 -15.76 2.95 -17.09
C ASN A 413 -16.55 2.84 -15.77
N ALA A 414 -15.90 2.51 -14.65
CA ALA A 414 -16.56 2.46 -13.34
C ALA A 414 -17.05 3.86 -12.95
N GLY A 415 -18.35 3.95 -12.67
CA GLY A 415 -18.97 5.23 -12.26
C GLY A 415 -18.74 5.52 -10.77
N PRO A 416 -19.17 6.70 -10.29
CA PRO A 416 -19.01 7.10 -8.88
C PRO A 416 -19.80 6.20 -7.90
N ASP A 417 -20.80 5.48 -8.39
CA ASP A 417 -21.61 4.55 -7.60
C ASP A 417 -21.00 3.13 -7.52
N ASP A 418 -19.92 2.87 -8.26
CA ASP A 418 -19.19 1.60 -8.15
C ASP A 418 -18.71 1.39 -6.71
N PRO A 419 -18.98 0.24 -6.07
CA PRO A 419 -18.63 0.00 -4.67
C PRO A 419 -17.13 0.14 -4.37
N PHE A 420 -16.27 -0.25 -5.31
CA PHE A 420 -14.82 -0.11 -5.18
C PHE A 420 -14.40 1.37 -5.23
N VAL A 421 -14.91 2.13 -6.20
CA VAL A 421 -14.66 3.59 -6.34
C VAL A 421 -15.13 4.35 -5.11
N ARG A 422 -16.32 4.02 -4.58
CA ARG A 422 -16.85 4.60 -3.34
C ARG A 422 -15.95 4.29 -2.14
N SER A 423 -15.48 3.05 -2.01
CA SER A 423 -14.57 2.63 -0.94
C SER A 423 -13.25 3.39 -0.99
N TYR A 424 -12.68 3.54 -2.18
CA TYR A 424 -11.46 4.31 -2.39
C TYR A 424 -11.65 5.80 -2.10
N GLY A 425 -12.77 6.39 -2.53
CA GLY A 425 -13.11 7.78 -2.20
C GLY A 425 -13.19 8.02 -0.70
N PHE A 426 -13.76 7.09 0.02
CA PHE A 426 -13.85 7.21 1.46
C PHE A 426 -12.49 6.99 2.15
N LEU A 427 -11.72 5.96 1.78
CA LEU A 427 -10.36 5.75 2.27
C LEU A 427 -9.48 6.98 2.03
N ASN A 428 -9.55 7.57 0.85
CA ASN A 428 -8.77 8.77 0.52
C ASN A 428 -9.18 9.96 1.41
N SER A 429 -10.47 10.08 1.75
CA SER A 429 -10.97 11.15 2.62
C SER A 429 -10.47 11.07 4.07
N ILE A 430 -9.92 9.94 4.51
CA ILE A 430 -9.36 9.70 5.85
C ILE A 430 -7.88 9.31 5.83
N SER A 431 -7.25 9.26 4.66
CA SER A 431 -5.90 8.73 4.46
C SER A 431 -4.84 9.39 5.34
N GLY A 432 -4.88 10.71 5.50
CA GLY A 432 -3.93 11.43 6.35
C GLY A 432 -4.05 11.07 7.83
N ALA A 433 -5.29 10.89 8.34
CA ALA A 433 -5.49 10.44 9.72
C ALA A 433 -5.01 9.00 9.93
N LEU A 434 -5.30 8.10 8.97
CA LEU A 434 -4.81 6.72 9.02
C LEU A 434 -3.28 6.67 9.03
N ALA A 435 -2.64 7.33 8.08
CA ALA A 435 -1.18 7.37 7.96
C ALA A 435 -0.50 7.91 9.24
N GLU A 436 -1.08 8.96 9.84
CA GLU A 436 -0.57 9.52 11.09
C GLU A 436 -0.75 8.57 12.29
N ALA A 437 -1.88 7.85 12.36
CA ALA A 437 -2.22 7.00 13.49
C ALA A 437 -1.61 5.59 13.43
N GLN A 438 -1.25 5.08 12.24
CA GLN A 438 -0.61 3.77 12.09
C GLN A 438 0.62 3.65 12.99
N GLY A 439 0.84 2.47 13.57
CA GLY A 439 1.92 2.19 14.52
C GLY A 439 1.66 2.66 15.95
N LYS A 440 0.77 3.62 16.18
CA LYS A 440 0.41 4.08 17.53
C LYS A 440 -0.53 3.07 18.20
N THR A 441 -0.26 2.70 19.43
CA THR A 441 -1.05 1.72 20.18
C THR A 441 -2.49 2.20 20.35
N ASN A 442 -3.47 1.36 19.99
CA ASN A 442 -4.91 1.64 20.10
C ASN A 442 -5.36 2.96 19.44
N ALA A 443 -4.64 3.43 18.40
CA ALA A 443 -4.97 4.69 17.74
C ALA A 443 -5.97 4.54 16.59
N ILE A 444 -6.23 3.34 16.11
CA ILE A 444 -7.22 3.05 15.06
C ILE A 444 -8.15 1.95 15.55
N LYS A 445 -9.46 2.18 15.50
CA LYS A 445 -10.48 1.21 15.85
C LYS A 445 -11.59 1.20 14.83
N LEU A 446 -11.68 0.11 14.09
CA LEU A 446 -12.73 -0.17 13.13
C LEU A 446 -13.71 -1.17 13.75
N ILE A 447 -15.00 -0.86 13.75
CA ILE A 447 -16.06 -1.69 14.29
C ILE A 447 -17.13 -1.85 13.21
N GLU A 448 -17.30 -3.07 12.75
CA GLU A 448 -18.46 -3.46 11.94
C GLU A 448 -19.64 -3.72 12.86
N LEU A 449 -20.80 -3.27 12.47
CA LEU A 449 -22.01 -3.33 13.29
C LEU A 449 -23.15 -3.99 12.51
N GLU A 450 -23.98 -4.74 13.20
CA GLU A 450 -25.26 -5.16 12.65
C GLU A 450 -26.27 -3.99 12.72
N PRO A 451 -27.28 -3.94 11.85
CA PRO A 451 -28.31 -2.91 11.89
C PRO A 451 -28.95 -2.79 13.27
N GLY A 452 -28.86 -1.61 13.87
CA GLY A 452 -29.36 -1.34 15.22
C GLY A 452 -28.45 -1.73 16.39
N GLN A 453 -27.28 -2.30 16.11
CA GLN A 453 -26.26 -2.61 17.11
C GLN A 453 -25.60 -1.33 17.62
N ASN A 454 -25.31 -1.31 18.93
CA ASN A 454 -24.62 -0.21 19.60
C ASN A 454 -23.13 -0.58 19.83
N PRO A 455 -22.17 0.32 19.54
CA PRO A 455 -20.75 0.07 19.80
C PRO A 455 -20.36 -0.14 21.27
N GLY A 456 -21.21 0.31 22.22
CA GLY A 456 -20.93 0.25 23.65
C GLY A 456 -19.92 1.30 24.09
N LYS A 457 -19.08 0.97 25.07
CA LYS A 457 -18.00 1.84 25.56
C LYS A 457 -16.70 1.54 24.84
N ILE A 458 -16.06 2.59 24.31
CA ILE A 458 -14.81 2.50 23.60
C ILE A 458 -13.77 3.36 24.32
N GLU A 459 -12.74 2.71 24.85
CA GLU A 459 -11.56 3.40 25.39
C GLU A 459 -10.55 3.63 24.30
N MET A 460 -10.11 4.88 24.13
CA MET A 460 -9.10 5.26 23.16
C MET A 460 -8.31 6.48 23.64
N GLY A 461 -6.99 6.31 23.81
CA GLY A 461 -6.12 7.37 24.29
C GLY A 461 -6.59 7.90 25.66
N ARG A 462 -6.79 9.21 25.73
CA ARG A 462 -7.15 9.92 26.98
C ARG A 462 -8.65 9.95 27.29
N TYR A 463 -9.49 9.29 26.45
CA TYR A 463 -10.95 9.39 26.59
C TYR A 463 -11.64 8.03 26.46
N ILE A 464 -12.85 7.99 27.03
CA ILE A 464 -13.84 6.93 26.85
C ILE A 464 -15.01 7.53 26.10
N PHE A 465 -15.38 6.90 24.98
CA PHE A 465 -16.56 7.23 24.20
C PHE A 465 -17.67 6.23 24.53
N ASP A 466 -18.72 6.69 25.19
CA ASP A 466 -19.84 5.85 25.60
C ASP A 466 -21.02 6.05 24.66
N PHE A 467 -21.28 5.04 23.83
CA PHE A 467 -22.36 4.99 22.86
C PHE A 467 -23.66 4.39 23.44
N THR A 468 -23.68 3.96 24.71
CA THR A 468 -24.89 3.43 25.33
C THR A 468 -25.93 4.54 25.41
N PRO A 469 -27.22 4.26 25.03
CA PRO A 469 -28.27 5.26 25.16
C PRO A 469 -28.39 5.69 26.62
N ALA A 470 -28.48 7.00 26.89
CA ALA A 470 -28.81 7.48 28.22
C ALA A 470 -30.17 6.90 28.63
N ALA A 471 -30.22 6.28 29.81
CA ALA A 471 -31.46 5.75 30.34
C ALA A 471 -32.47 6.89 30.46
N GLY A 472 -33.48 6.96 29.58
CA GLY A 472 -34.48 8.02 29.56
C GLY A 472 -34.82 8.58 28.17
N ALA A 473 -34.08 8.24 27.11
CA ALA A 473 -34.48 8.62 25.75
C ALA A 473 -35.70 7.80 25.31
N ARG A 474 -36.88 8.23 25.72
CA ARG A 474 -38.15 7.70 25.17
C ARG A 474 -38.22 8.04 23.70
N GLY A 475 -38.29 7.00 22.88
CA GLY A 475 -38.51 7.12 21.44
C GLY A 475 -39.74 7.98 21.15
N GLY A 476 -39.50 9.16 20.60
CA GLY A 476 -40.54 10.01 20.05
C GLY A 476 -40.77 9.64 18.59
N PHE A 477 -41.95 9.10 18.36
CA PHE A 477 -42.67 8.96 17.09
C PHE A 477 -42.17 7.99 16.01
N GLY A 478 -43.01 6.99 15.88
CA GLY A 478 -43.02 5.92 14.93
C GLY A 478 -43.05 6.35 13.46
N GLY A 479 -42.48 5.53 12.71
CA GLY A 479 -42.64 5.39 11.29
C GLY A 479 -42.26 3.96 10.95
N GLY A 480 -43.25 3.08 10.97
CA GLY A 480 -43.13 1.71 10.48
C GLY A 480 -42.79 1.76 9.01
N GLY A 481 -41.64 1.23 8.66
CA GLY A 481 -41.25 0.93 7.31
C GLY A 481 -40.98 -0.57 7.23
N ALA A 482 -41.86 -1.29 6.58
CA ALA A 482 -41.76 -2.71 6.32
C ALA A 482 -40.45 -3.08 5.67
N ALA A 483 -39.85 -4.18 6.15
CA ALA A 483 -38.75 -4.84 5.49
C ALA A 483 -39.18 -5.27 4.07
N SER A 484 -38.58 -4.70 3.05
CA SER A 484 -38.69 -5.23 1.68
C SER A 484 -37.69 -6.35 1.50
N ASN A 485 -38.19 -7.57 1.45
CA ASN A 485 -37.46 -8.71 0.92
C ASN A 485 -37.23 -8.49 -0.58
N ASN A 486 -36.00 -8.30 -0.98
CA ASN A 486 -35.62 -8.42 -2.38
C ASN A 486 -34.76 -9.67 -2.54
N PRO A 487 -35.10 -10.57 -3.48
CA PRO A 487 -34.37 -11.81 -3.69
C PRO A 487 -33.05 -11.55 -4.45
N ALA A 488 -32.10 -12.42 -4.16
CA ALA A 488 -30.77 -12.49 -4.73
C ALA A 488 -30.75 -12.32 -6.25
N GLY A 489 -30.00 -11.36 -6.73
CA GLY A 489 -29.66 -11.20 -8.13
C GLY A 489 -28.56 -12.18 -8.52
N THR A 490 -28.79 -12.83 -9.63
CA THR A 490 -28.03 -13.87 -10.32
C THR A 490 -26.58 -13.47 -10.59
N SER A 491 -25.66 -14.38 -10.24
CA SER A 491 -24.26 -14.36 -10.64
C SER A 491 -24.11 -14.52 -12.15
N VAL A 492 -23.45 -13.58 -12.80
CA VAL A 492 -22.87 -13.77 -14.13
C VAL A 492 -21.44 -14.26 -13.93
N ALA A 493 -21.18 -15.50 -14.32
CA ALA A 493 -19.83 -16.02 -14.42
C ALA A 493 -19.19 -15.47 -15.70
N ASP A 494 -18.12 -14.70 -15.55
CA ASP A 494 -17.26 -14.35 -16.66
C ASP A 494 -15.84 -14.85 -16.35
N GLY A 495 -15.32 -15.68 -17.25
CA GLY A 495 -14.03 -16.33 -17.13
C GLY A 495 -12.92 -15.38 -17.60
N GLY A 496 -12.18 -14.84 -16.64
CA GLY A 496 -10.96 -14.07 -16.86
C GLY A 496 -10.20 -14.00 -15.54
N PHE A 497 -8.89 -14.06 -15.58
CA PHE A 497 -7.96 -14.05 -14.46
C PHE A 497 -8.42 -13.21 -13.26
N GLY A 498 -8.64 -13.86 -12.11
CA GLY A 498 -8.99 -13.21 -10.86
C GLY A 498 -10.49 -13.22 -10.57
N GLY A 499 -10.98 -14.26 -9.88
CA GLY A 499 -12.36 -14.34 -9.41
C GLY A 499 -12.72 -13.08 -8.63
N MET A 500 -13.60 -12.25 -9.19
CA MET A 500 -14.21 -11.13 -8.48
C MET A 500 -15.11 -11.72 -7.40
N ASN A 501 -14.61 -11.82 -6.17
CA ASN A 501 -15.49 -11.89 -5.03
C ASN A 501 -16.11 -10.49 -4.88
N SER A 502 -17.28 -10.30 -5.46
CA SER A 502 -18.19 -9.19 -5.14
C SER A 502 -18.79 -9.44 -3.75
N GLY A 503 -17.92 -9.61 -2.74
CA GLY A 503 -18.33 -9.48 -1.36
C GLY A 503 -18.91 -8.08 -1.21
N LEU A 504 -20.04 -7.97 -0.53
CA LEU A 504 -20.67 -6.70 -0.16
C LEU A 504 -19.56 -5.72 0.25
N ALA A 505 -19.47 -4.59 -0.43
CA ALA A 505 -18.47 -3.59 -0.10
C ALA A 505 -18.60 -3.28 1.39
N PHE A 506 -17.49 -3.16 2.10
CA PHE A 506 -17.48 -2.85 3.54
C PHE A 506 -18.42 -1.69 3.91
N LEU A 507 -18.57 -0.73 3.00
CA LEU A 507 -19.46 0.42 3.16
C LEU A 507 -20.97 0.09 3.13
N ASP A 508 -21.36 -1.10 2.74
CA ASP A 508 -22.77 -1.51 2.70
C ASP A 508 -23.28 -2.01 4.06
N LYS A 509 -22.37 -2.28 5.00
CA LYS A 509 -22.69 -2.58 6.40
C LYS A 509 -22.52 -1.34 7.27
N PRO A 510 -23.30 -1.19 8.36
CA PRO A 510 -23.04 -0.17 9.36
C PRO A 510 -21.64 -0.34 9.95
N PHE A 511 -20.88 0.74 10.02
CA PHE A 511 -19.56 0.74 10.65
C PHE A 511 -19.29 2.02 11.44
N LEU A 512 -18.37 1.93 12.37
CA LEU A 512 -17.78 3.05 13.09
C LEU A 512 -16.26 2.91 13.06
N LEU A 513 -15.60 3.90 12.50
CA LEU A 513 -14.15 4.03 12.53
C LEU A 513 -13.78 5.22 13.41
N ILE A 514 -12.89 5.00 14.38
CA ILE A 514 -12.32 6.04 15.24
C ILE A 514 -10.82 6.04 15.06
N ILE A 515 -10.25 7.22 14.81
CA ILE A 515 -8.81 7.41 14.62
C ILE A 515 -8.32 8.50 15.57
N ASN A 516 -7.33 8.19 16.40
CA ASN A 516 -6.69 9.14 17.31
C ASN A 516 -5.33 9.55 16.75
N THR A 517 -5.18 10.79 16.33
CA THR A 517 -3.94 11.30 15.74
C THR A 517 -3.07 12.05 16.74
N ALA A 518 -3.69 12.68 17.75
CA ALA A 518 -3.03 13.43 18.82
C ALA A 518 -3.80 13.25 20.15
N PRO A 519 -3.25 13.59 21.30
CA PRO A 519 -3.86 13.34 22.61
C PRO A 519 -5.33 13.75 22.74
N ASP A 520 -5.72 14.84 22.08
CA ASP A 520 -7.05 15.42 22.17
C ASP A 520 -7.73 15.56 20.79
N GLU A 521 -7.21 14.90 19.75
CA GLU A 521 -7.75 14.97 18.39
C GLU A 521 -8.18 13.60 17.88
N TYR A 522 -9.43 13.51 17.46
CA TYR A 522 -10.07 12.28 16.98
C TYR A 522 -10.81 12.51 15.68
N TYR A 523 -10.76 11.51 14.80
CA TYR A 523 -11.53 11.46 13.57
C TYR A 523 -12.52 10.31 13.67
N PHE A 524 -13.78 10.62 13.43
CA PHE A 524 -14.87 9.65 13.40
C PHE A 524 -15.37 9.54 11.97
N ALA A 525 -15.48 8.32 11.49
CA ALA A 525 -16.01 8.05 10.18
C ALA A 525 -17.08 6.95 10.25
N THR A 526 -18.24 7.18 9.65
CA THR A 526 -19.37 6.27 9.70
C THR A 526 -20.34 6.47 8.54
N ASN A 527 -21.02 5.40 8.14
CA ASN A 527 -22.21 5.43 7.29
C ASN A 527 -23.52 5.31 8.12
N GLY A 528 -23.41 5.13 9.44
CA GLY A 528 -24.53 5.09 10.38
C GLY A 528 -24.75 6.42 11.10
N SER A 529 -25.72 6.44 12.02
CA SER A 529 -25.97 7.55 12.94
C SER A 529 -25.74 7.06 14.37
N PHE A 530 -24.82 7.68 15.08
CA PHE A 530 -24.43 7.31 16.43
C PHE A 530 -24.39 8.53 17.34
N SER A 531 -24.84 8.34 18.59
CA SER A 531 -24.70 9.35 19.64
C SER A 531 -23.84 8.78 20.76
N PHE A 532 -22.96 9.59 21.31
CA PHE A 532 -22.09 9.19 22.42
C PHE A 532 -21.84 10.34 23.39
N VAL A 533 -21.43 9.99 24.59
CA VAL A 533 -20.93 10.91 25.63
C VAL A 533 -19.45 10.60 25.84
N THR A 534 -18.63 11.63 26.02
CA THR A 534 -17.19 11.50 26.22
C THR A 534 -16.83 11.70 27.69
N PHE A 535 -16.00 10.81 28.23
CA PHE A 535 -15.47 10.90 29.59
C PHE A 535 -13.93 10.96 29.56
N PRO A 536 -13.29 11.66 30.52
CA PRO A 536 -11.84 11.58 30.71
C PRO A 536 -11.43 10.16 31.10
N ASN A 537 -10.29 9.70 30.57
CA ASN A 537 -9.66 8.44 30.91
C ASN A 537 -8.21 8.67 31.35
N ASN A 538 -7.91 8.42 32.63
CA ASN A 538 -6.57 8.58 33.21
C ASN A 538 -5.96 9.99 33.05
N ILE A 539 -6.79 11.04 33.05
CA ILE A 539 -6.33 12.44 33.04
C ILE A 539 -6.35 12.96 34.48
N PRO A 540 -5.22 13.32 35.07
CA PRO A 540 -5.17 13.83 36.44
C PRO A 540 -6.06 15.05 36.63
N ASN A 541 -6.88 15.05 37.70
CA ASN A 541 -7.77 16.14 38.09
C ASN A 541 -8.89 16.51 37.07
N ALA A 542 -9.03 15.78 35.96
CA ALA A 542 -10.09 16.01 35.00
C ALA A 542 -11.38 15.29 35.45
N ARG A 543 -12.49 16.02 35.55
CA ARG A 543 -13.81 15.46 35.85
C ARG A 543 -14.74 15.42 34.66
N VAL A 544 -14.60 16.39 33.76
CA VAL A 544 -15.44 16.54 32.57
C VAL A 544 -14.62 16.59 31.31
N ALA A 545 -15.07 15.87 30.27
CA ALA A 545 -14.58 16.02 28.93
C ALA A 545 -15.60 16.81 28.08
N ALA A 546 -15.11 17.76 27.31
CA ALA A 546 -15.94 18.57 26.42
C ALA A 546 -15.27 18.71 25.05
N HIS A 547 -16.02 19.12 24.05
CA HIS A 547 -15.51 19.34 22.70
C HIS A 547 -15.08 20.80 22.51
N ALA A 548 -13.85 21.01 22.04
CA ALA A 548 -13.33 22.31 21.65
C ALA A 548 -13.80 22.69 20.24
N THR A 549 -13.74 21.72 19.31
CA THR A 549 -14.26 21.91 17.95
C THR A 549 -14.81 20.59 17.39
N ILE A 550 -15.84 20.70 16.56
CA ILE A 550 -16.37 19.61 15.75
C ILE A 550 -16.44 20.08 14.31
N ASP A 551 -15.65 19.46 13.45
CA ASP A 551 -15.50 19.84 12.05
C ASP A 551 -15.88 18.65 11.15
N ARG A 552 -16.77 18.85 10.19
CA ARG A 552 -16.98 17.94 9.06
C ARG A 552 -16.03 18.29 7.93
N GLY A 553 -15.47 17.27 7.27
CA GLY A 553 -14.52 17.48 6.21
C GLY A 553 -13.93 16.19 5.68
N GLY A 554 -12.72 16.28 5.16
CA GLY A 554 -11.95 15.14 4.67
C GLY A 554 -10.52 15.56 4.34
N PHE A 555 -9.67 14.58 4.11
CA PHE A 555 -8.30 14.82 3.67
C PHE A 555 -8.26 15.04 2.16
N ARG A 556 -7.43 15.97 1.73
CA ARG A 556 -7.04 16.19 0.33
C ARG A 556 -5.53 16.44 0.31
N ASN A 557 -4.83 15.66 -0.47
CA ASN A 557 -3.35 15.72 -0.53
C ASN A 557 -2.69 15.65 0.86
N GLY A 558 -3.16 14.73 1.70
CA GLY A 558 -2.67 14.55 3.07
C GLY A 558 -3.06 15.65 4.08
N LEU A 559 -3.79 16.68 3.67
CA LEU A 559 -4.23 17.80 4.51
C LEU A 559 -5.71 17.70 4.85
N TRP A 560 -6.05 17.97 6.12
CA TRP A 560 -7.44 18.09 6.52
C TRP A 560 -8.06 19.37 5.95
N VAL A 561 -9.16 19.23 5.23
CA VAL A 561 -9.97 20.34 4.71
C VAL A 561 -11.30 20.35 5.45
N THR A 562 -11.52 21.37 6.29
CA THR A 562 -12.79 21.58 6.95
C THR A 562 -13.80 22.12 5.94
N GLN A 563 -14.87 21.36 5.70
CA GLN A 563 -16.00 21.80 4.87
C GLN A 563 -17.01 22.60 5.69
N ARG A 564 -17.23 22.17 6.93
CA ARG A 564 -18.19 22.81 7.83
C ARG A 564 -17.78 22.60 9.29
N ARG A 565 -17.78 23.67 10.09
CA ARG A 565 -17.79 23.60 11.53
C ARG A 565 -19.22 23.41 12.03
N ILE A 566 -19.43 22.47 12.93
CA ILE A 566 -20.76 22.20 13.51
C ILE A 566 -20.76 22.49 15.00
N ASN A 567 -21.86 23.03 15.50
CA ASN A 567 -22.03 23.40 16.90
C ASN A 567 -23.52 23.41 17.27
N GLY A 568 -23.83 23.53 18.57
CA GLY A 568 -25.20 23.65 19.09
C GLY A 568 -26.12 22.51 18.64
N ASP A 569 -27.30 22.83 18.17
CA ASP A 569 -28.34 21.88 17.75
C ASP A 569 -27.94 20.94 16.62
N ASP A 570 -26.96 21.35 15.80
CA ASP A 570 -26.43 20.53 14.72
C ASP A 570 -25.61 19.33 15.22
N VAL A 571 -25.12 19.41 16.46
CA VAL A 571 -24.34 18.37 17.15
C VAL A 571 -25.21 17.50 18.04
N MET A 572 -26.21 18.09 18.71
CA MET A 572 -26.95 17.45 19.78
C MET A 572 -28.15 16.64 19.31
N GLY A 573 -28.51 16.65 18.05
CA GLY A 573 -29.72 15.97 17.57
C GLY A 573 -31.03 16.59 18.08
N ARG A 574 -32.17 16.27 17.43
CA ARG A 574 -33.48 16.67 17.93
C ARG A 574 -33.84 15.82 19.15
N GLY A 575 -33.95 16.42 20.32
CA GLY A 575 -34.36 15.74 21.54
C GLY A 575 -33.43 15.95 22.73
N TYR A 576 -32.49 16.87 22.65
CA TYR A 576 -31.70 17.27 23.81
C TYR A 576 -32.60 18.00 24.82
N ASP A 577 -32.87 17.35 25.96
CA ASP A 577 -33.54 17.97 27.06
C ASP A 577 -32.51 18.67 27.97
N VAL A 578 -32.42 19.98 27.84
CA VAL A 578 -31.51 20.82 28.65
C VAL A 578 -31.77 20.65 30.14
N SER A 579 -33.00 20.34 30.52
CA SER A 579 -33.38 20.10 31.94
C SER A 579 -32.86 18.76 32.47
N ALA A 580 -32.79 17.74 31.62
CA ALA A 580 -32.20 16.44 31.95
C ALA A 580 -30.69 16.51 32.11
N ALA A 581 -30.01 17.33 31.31
CA ALA A 581 -28.56 17.55 31.43
C ALA A 581 -28.18 18.30 32.72
N ALA A 582 -29.03 19.21 33.16
CA ALA A 582 -28.84 19.94 34.43
C ALA A 582 -29.10 19.05 35.66
N ASN A 583 -29.94 18.03 35.54
CA ASN A 583 -30.34 17.16 36.66
C ASN A 583 -29.62 15.81 36.73
N ASN A 584 -28.93 15.39 35.66
CA ASN A 584 -28.30 14.07 35.60
C ASN A 584 -26.78 14.22 35.70
N ASN A 585 -26.15 14.60 36.65
CA ASN A 585 -24.69 14.45 36.94
C ASN A 585 -23.83 13.76 35.84
N LEU A 586 -24.17 13.91 34.54
CA LEU A 586 -23.44 13.34 33.42
C LEU A 586 -22.29 14.29 33.05
N PRO A 587 -21.04 13.92 33.35
CA PRO A 587 -19.90 14.78 33.11
C PRO A 587 -19.48 14.69 31.65
N GLY A 588 -20.23 15.25 30.70
CA GLY A 588 -19.79 15.27 29.29
C GLY A 588 -20.87 15.79 28.33
N SER A 589 -20.41 16.34 27.22
CA SER A 589 -21.28 16.78 26.12
C SER A 589 -21.66 15.60 25.24
N GLN A 590 -22.94 15.42 24.98
CA GLN A 590 -23.42 14.42 24.01
C GLN A 590 -23.15 14.90 22.60
N ILE A 591 -22.59 14.03 21.76
CA ILE A 591 -22.32 14.29 20.35
C ILE A 591 -23.08 13.27 19.51
N THR A 592 -23.73 13.73 18.45
CA THR A 592 -24.37 12.87 17.45
C THR A 592 -23.59 12.93 16.15
N LEU A 593 -23.13 11.75 15.71
CA LEU A 593 -22.48 11.53 14.41
C LEU A 593 -23.50 11.02 13.40
N GLY A 594 -23.27 11.30 12.14
CA GLY A 594 -24.06 10.75 11.05
C GLY A 594 -24.70 11.81 10.15
N THR A 595 -25.31 11.33 9.09
CA THR A 595 -26.04 12.19 8.15
C THR A 595 -27.43 12.46 8.70
N ARG A 596 -27.82 13.74 8.86
CA ARG A 596 -29.25 14.07 8.89
C ARG A 596 -29.85 13.48 7.61
N ARG A 597 -30.85 12.61 7.71
CA ARG A 597 -31.74 12.31 6.60
C ARG A 597 -32.40 13.65 6.20
N SER A 598 -31.73 14.43 5.35
CA SER A 598 -32.44 15.41 4.54
C SER A 598 -33.22 14.58 3.54
N GLY A 599 -34.51 14.37 3.81
CA GLY A 599 -35.40 13.64 2.92
C GLY A 599 -35.57 14.36 1.59
N ARG A 600 -34.59 14.26 0.72
CA ARG A 600 -34.76 14.30 -0.71
C ARG A 600 -34.69 12.85 -1.19
N THR A 601 -35.80 12.16 -1.11
CA THR A 601 -36.11 11.06 -2.01
C THR A 601 -36.06 11.64 -3.40
N ALA A 602 -35.26 11.08 -4.29
CA ALA A 602 -35.37 11.36 -5.70
C ALA A 602 -36.80 11.05 -6.13
N ALA A 603 -37.30 11.74 -7.16
CA ALA A 603 -38.68 11.60 -7.63
C ALA A 603 -39.06 10.17 -8.04
N ASP A 604 -38.09 9.27 -8.15
CA ASP A 604 -38.24 7.85 -8.46
C ASP A 604 -38.27 6.92 -7.24
N GLY A 605 -38.24 7.46 -6.01
CA GLY A 605 -38.27 6.66 -4.78
C GLY A 605 -36.95 5.98 -4.42
N THR A 606 -35.88 6.18 -5.19
CA THR A 606 -34.57 5.60 -4.90
C THR A 606 -33.82 6.47 -3.90
N THR A 607 -33.43 5.89 -2.77
CA THR A 607 -32.51 6.52 -1.82
C THR A 607 -31.09 6.13 -2.20
N SER A 608 -30.38 7.00 -2.91
CA SER A 608 -28.95 6.81 -3.11
C SER A 608 -28.26 6.75 -1.74
N PRO A 609 -27.40 5.74 -1.49
CA PRO A 609 -26.65 5.68 -0.25
C PRO A 609 -25.79 6.94 -0.14
N GLN A 610 -25.99 7.69 0.97
CA GLN A 610 -25.19 8.89 1.22
C GLN A 610 -23.72 8.48 1.45
N PRO A 611 -22.75 9.24 0.94
CA PRO A 611 -21.35 8.97 1.22
C PRO A 611 -21.12 9.03 2.73
N PRO A 612 -20.22 8.17 3.27
CA PRO A 612 -19.87 8.20 4.68
C PRO A 612 -19.39 9.59 5.11
N SER A 613 -19.75 10.00 6.31
CA SER A 613 -19.33 11.29 6.84
C SER A 613 -18.07 11.15 7.69
N VAL A 614 -17.11 12.06 7.50
CA VAL A 614 -15.92 12.18 8.35
C VAL A 614 -16.06 13.40 9.24
N THR A 615 -15.85 13.21 10.54
CA THR A 615 -15.96 14.28 11.55
C THR A 615 -14.68 14.31 12.38
N ARG A 616 -13.98 15.44 12.41
CA ARG A 616 -12.86 15.70 13.31
C ARG A 616 -13.38 16.33 14.58
N ILE A 617 -13.02 15.76 15.73
CA ILE A 617 -13.40 16.26 17.06
C ILE A 617 -12.13 16.57 17.83
N ARG A 618 -12.02 17.79 18.32
CA ARG A 618 -11.01 18.17 19.30
C ARG A 618 -11.68 18.30 20.67
N LEU A 619 -11.05 17.70 21.66
CA LEU A 619 -11.52 17.64 23.02
C LEU A 619 -10.70 18.52 23.95
N TYR A 620 -11.25 18.83 25.11
CA TYR A 620 -10.55 19.40 26.25
C TYR A 620 -11.21 18.91 27.54
N THR A 621 -10.53 19.10 28.66
CA THR A 621 -11.04 18.68 29.95
C THR A 621 -11.03 19.85 30.93
N TYR A 622 -11.94 19.81 31.90
CA TYR A 622 -11.99 20.75 33.02
C TYR A 622 -12.43 20.05 34.31
N GLN A 623 -12.30 20.75 35.47
CA GLN A 623 -12.65 20.24 36.81
C GLN A 623 -14.13 20.38 37.10
#